data_6741610017177bae168148679f87e35d
#
_entry.id   6741610017177bae168148679f87e35d
#
_cell.length_a   1.000
_cell.length_b   1.000
_cell.length_c   1.000
_cell.angle_alpha   90.00
_cell.angle_beta   90.00
_cell.angle_gamma   90.00
#
_symmetry.space_group_name_H-M   'P 1'
#
loop_
_entity.id
_entity.type
_entity.pdbx_description
1 polymer ?
#
loop_
_entity_poly.entity_id
_entity_poly.type
_entity_poly.pdbx_seq_one_letter_code
_entity_poly.pdbx_strand_id
1 'polypeptide(L)'
;MTSYDHLIIGGGQVADDAARALREHGATGSIGILSSDEDAPYTRPALTKKLWIDPEFGEDAVPLGTAEDTGAELRVRTVVTAIDRAAKQVELEGGERIGYGTLLLGTGSEPRRLEGPEDERVIHFRSFADYRTLRHLLTDGSRAVVVGGRYIGAEIAASLSLNGAHVTLVFPDDVLGASQFPPSLAQRYQKLFTDHGVELLPGRRAEQITVQDDADVGVTLDDGTAVGGDIVVIGLGAEPRLDLARQAGLEVSEGVVVDEHLRTSDPAIWAAGDIIEYPDAILGRTRIEHVDHARESGAAAGRAMAGAEAPYDHTPYFYSMVYGVRWEAVGTLDPSLEMLEVHHDTQRSVVYYLDDQGRPVGVLMWQIDGARDAARTVIADRITDRDLLRGSIG
;
A
#
# COMPACT_ATOMS: atom_id res chain seq x y z
N MET A 1 30.27 9.59 17.83
CA MET A 1 29.29 9.66 16.71
C MET A 1 28.76 8.26 16.51
N THR A 2 27.45 8.06 16.58
CA THR A 2 26.79 6.77 16.33
C THR A 2 26.94 6.40 14.86
N SER A 3 27.21 5.12 14.58
CA SER A 3 27.34 4.62 13.20
C SER A 3 26.85 3.17 13.15
N TYR A 4 26.23 2.79 12.04
CA TYR A 4 25.80 1.42 11.75
C TYR A 4 26.47 0.90 10.49
N ASP A 5 26.77 -0.40 10.45
CA ASP A 5 27.24 -1.04 9.22
C ASP A 5 26.14 -1.01 8.15
N HIS A 6 24.89 -1.23 8.56
CA HIS A 6 23.70 -1.16 7.74
C HIS A 6 22.66 -0.24 8.39
N LEU A 7 22.28 0.82 7.70
CA LEU A 7 21.26 1.77 8.18
C LEU A 7 20.03 1.70 7.28
N ILE A 8 18.85 1.67 7.89
CA ILE A 8 17.57 1.65 7.19
C ILE A 8 16.75 2.86 7.61
N ILE A 9 16.28 3.66 6.66
CA ILE A 9 15.36 4.78 6.89
C ILE A 9 13.96 4.35 6.51
N GLY A 10 13.06 4.31 7.48
CA GLY A 10 11.69 3.81 7.39
C GLY A 10 11.48 2.60 8.28
N GLY A 11 10.35 2.55 9.02
CA GLY A 11 9.99 1.49 9.96
C GLY A 11 8.82 0.64 9.48
N GLY A 12 8.71 0.42 8.16
CA GLY A 12 7.65 -0.41 7.58
C GLY A 12 8.10 -1.82 7.22
N GLN A 13 7.29 -2.46 6.38
CA GLN A 13 7.52 -3.83 5.90
C GLN A 13 8.90 -4.01 5.24
N VAL A 14 9.35 -3.01 4.47
CA VAL A 14 10.70 -3.00 3.85
C VAL A 14 11.80 -3.16 4.90
N ALA A 15 11.68 -2.47 6.04
CA ALA A 15 12.71 -2.52 7.07
C ALA A 15 12.77 -3.89 7.75
N ASP A 16 11.62 -4.50 8.01
CA ASP A 16 11.53 -5.85 8.59
C ASP A 16 12.19 -6.88 7.68
N ASP A 17 11.72 -6.98 6.42
CA ASP A 17 12.22 -7.99 5.49
C ASP A 17 13.70 -7.76 5.11
N ALA A 18 14.14 -6.49 5.01
CA ALA A 18 15.55 -6.18 4.75
C ALA A 18 16.46 -6.57 5.93
N ALA A 19 16.04 -6.27 7.17
CA ALA A 19 16.83 -6.63 8.35
C ALA A 19 16.93 -8.15 8.52
N ARG A 20 15.85 -8.89 8.29
CA ARG A 20 15.85 -10.36 8.26
C ARG A 20 16.78 -10.91 7.18
N ALA A 21 16.63 -10.42 5.95
CA ALA A 21 17.44 -10.86 4.83
C ALA A 21 18.94 -10.56 5.01
N LEU A 22 19.31 -9.42 5.61
CA LEU A 22 20.68 -9.13 6.01
C LEU A 22 21.25 -10.23 6.92
N ARG A 23 20.50 -10.64 7.98
CA ARG A 23 20.91 -11.69 8.90
C ARG A 23 20.98 -13.06 8.26
N GLU A 24 19.97 -13.42 7.48
CA GLU A 24 19.90 -14.70 6.76
C GLU A 24 21.07 -14.86 5.77
N HIS A 25 21.57 -13.75 5.21
CA HIS A 25 22.73 -13.74 4.30
C HIS A 25 24.07 -13.46 5.00
N GLY A 26 24.11 -13.64 6.33
CA GLY A 26 25.34 -13.67 7.10
C GLY A 26 25.93 -12.30 7.46
N ALA A 27 25.20 -11.22 7.30
CA ALA A 27 25.64 -9.91 7.80
C ALA A 27 25.73 -9.94 9.34
N THR A 28 26.94 -9.75 9.88
CA THR A 28 27.22 -9.72 11.32
C THR A 28 27.33 -8.30 11.88
N GLY A 29 27.36 -7.29 10.99
CA GLY A 29 27.45 -5.89 11.36
C GLY A 29 26.22 -5.36 12.11
N SER A 30 26.35 -4.16 12.64
CA SER A 30 25.27 -3.44 13.31
C SER A 30 24.18 -3.03 12.30
N ILE A 31 22.91 -3.22 12.65
CA ILE A 31 21.75 -2.74 11.87
C ILE A 31 21.05 -1.67 12.69
N GLY A 32 20.88 -0.48 12.09
CA GLY A 32 20.06 0.60 12.64
C GLY A 32 18.81 0.80 11.79
N ILE A 33 17.66 0.97 12.44
CA ILE A 33 16.39 1.30 11.78
C ILE A 33 15.89 2.63 12.36
N LEU A 34 15.72 3.64 11.52
CA LEU A 34 15.21 4.97 11.90
C LEU A 34 13.81 5.14 11.33
N SER A 35 12.82 5.26 12.20
CA SER A 35 11.41 5.36 11.85
C SER A 35 10.79 6.64 12.40
N SER A 36 10.11 7.41 11.55
CA SER A 36 9.27 8.53 11.99
C SER A 36 7.95 8.07 12.63
N ASP A 37 7.55 6.81 12.42
CA ASP A 37 6.38 6.21 13.05
C ASP A 37 6.62 6.06 14.57
N GLU A 38 5.56 6.04 15.34
CA GLU A 38 5.64 5.80 16.80
C GLU A 38 5.67 4.30 17.14
N ASP A 39 5.26 3.47 16.18
CA ASP A 39 5.22 2.03 16.32
C ASP A 39 6.43 1.36 15.67
N ALA A 40 6.84 0.20 16.23
CA ALA A 40 7.77 -0.72 15.60
C ALA A 40 7.19 -1.24 14.26
N PRO A 41 8.00 -1.82 13.36
CA PRO A 41 7.49 -2.38 12.11
C PRO A 41 6.29 -3.30 12.33
N TYR A 42 5.24 -3.12 11.54
CA TYR A 42 3.97 -3.83 11.68
C TYR A 42 3.31 -4.19 10.36
N THR A 43 2.40 -5.19 10.40
CA THR A 43 1.62 -5.63 9.24
C THR A 43 0.49 -4.65 8.91
N ARG A 44 0.73 -3.75 7.96
CA ARG A 44 -0.22 -2.69 7.59
C ARG A 44 -1.56 -3.20 7.02
N PRO A 45 -1.62 -4.29 6.21
CA PRO A 45 -2.91 -4.81 5.73
C PRO A 45 -3.90 -5.23 6.81
N ALA A 46 -3.44 -5.50 8.03
CA ALA A 46 -4.32 -5.85 9.15
C ALA A 46 -5.18 -4.66 9.59
N LEU A 47 -4.70 -3.42 9.41
CA LEU A 47 -5.35 -2.21 9.89
C LEU A 47 -6.72 -1.94 9.24
N THR A 48 -6.95 -2.44 8.02
CA THR A 48 -8.20 -2.28 7.29
C THR A 48 -9.04 -3.56 7.24
N LYS A 49 -8.51 -4.68 7.74
CA LYS A 49 -9.11 -6.03 7.60
C LYS A 49 -9.16 -6.78 8.92
N LYS A 50 -8.12 -7.57 9.22
CA LYS A 50 -8.14 -8.55 10.32
C LYS A 50 -8.48 -7.96 11.68
N LEU A 51 -7.95 -6.80 12.04
CA LEU A 51 -8.23 -6.13 13.31
C LEU A 51 -9.72 -5.75 13.50
N TRP A 52 -10.49 -5.75 12.44
CA TRP A 52 -11.91 -5.41 12.46
C TRP A 52 -12.83 -6.63 12.45
N ILE A 53 -12.41 -7.71 11.79
CA ILE A 53 -13.26 -8.83 11.44
C ILE A 53 -12.87 -10.17 12.08
N ASP A 54 -11.63 -10.29 12.58
CA ASP A 54 -11.11 -11.52 13.17
C ASP A 54 -10.98 -11.34 14.69
N PRO A 55 -11.88 -11.91 15.50
CA PRO A 55 -11.85 -11.73 16.94
C PRO A 55 -10.64 -12.38 17.64
N GLU A 56 -9.93 -13.28 16.93
CA GLU A 56 -8.73 -13.93 17.43
C GLU A 56 -7.44 -13.15 17.10
N PHE A 57 -7.55 -12.12 16.23
CA PHE A 57 -6.43 -11.29 15.81
C PHE A 57 -6.43 -9.95 16.56
N GLY A 58 -5.66 -9.85 17.63
CA GLY A 58 -5.54 -8.63 18.44
C GLY A 58 -4.41 -7.69 18.00
N GLU A 59 -4.33 -6.53 18.66
CA GLU A 59 -3.29 -5.53 18.40
C GLU A 59 -1.88 -6.05 18.69
N ASP A 60 -1.75 -7.01 19.60
CA ASP A 60 -0.50 -7.70 19.96
C ASP A 60 0.07 -8.57 18.82
N ALA A 61 -0.77 -8.98 17.87
CA ALA A 61 -0.38 -9.73 16.68
C ALA A 61 0.02 -8.85 15.47
N VAL A 62 -0.05 -7.54 15.62
CA VAL A 62 0.22 -6.58 14.53
C VAL A 62 1.73 -6.30 14.34
N PRO A 63 2.55 -6.13 15.41
CA PRO A 63 4.00 -5.94 15.29
C PRO A 63 4.71 -7.15 14.65
N LEU A 64 5.78 -6.89 13.88
CA LEU A 64 6.53 -7.92 13.16
C LEU A 64 7.67 -8.56 13.96
N GLY A 65 8.01 -8.01 15.15
CA GLY A 65 9.09 -8.55 15.99
C GLY A 65 10.50 -8.31 15.42
N THR A 66 10.66 -7.32 14.54
CA THR A 66 11.90 -7.08 13.79
C THR A 66 13.14 -6.94 14.65
N ALA A 67 13.08 -6.13 15.71
CA ALA A 67 14.23 -5.87 16.59
C ALA A 67 14.65 -7.12 17.36
N GLU A 68 13.67 -7.85 17.88
CA GLU A 68 13.85 -9.08 18.65
C GLU A 68 14.50 -10.19 17.82
N ASP A 69 14.02 -10.34 16.57
CA ASP A 69 14.45 -11.44 15.70
C ASP A 69 15.79 -11.17 15.00
N THR A 70 16.10 -9.89 14.75
CA THR A 70 17.28 -9.51 13.96
C THR A 70 18.40 -8.89 14.77
N GLY A 71 18.12 -8.45 16.01
CA GLY A 71 19.04 -7.65 16.83
C GLY A 71 19.29 -6.26 16.25
N ALA A 72 18.40 -5.75 15.40
CA ALA A 72 18.49 -4.38 14.89
C ALA A 72 18.16 -3.38 16.00
N GLU A 73 18.91 -2.28 16.04
CA GLU A 73 18.57 -1.14 16.90
C GLU A 73 17.48 -0.31 16.23
N LEU A 74 16.28 -0.31 16.81
CA LEU A 74 15.13 0.43 16.30
C LEU A 74 14.97 1.74 17.07
N ARG A 75 14.94 2.86 16.33
CA ARG A 75 14.64 4.20 16.86
C ARG A 75 13.34 4.69 16.21
N VAL A 76 12.24 4.58 16.93
CA VAL A 76 10.93 5.13 16.54
C VAL A 76 10.88 6.63 16.84
N ARG A 77 9.86 7.34 16.32
CA ARG A 77 9.70 8.81 16.42
C ARG A 77 10.99 9.54 16.05
N THR A 78 11.71 9.03 15.05
CA THR A 78 13.02 9.54 14.64
C THR A 78 12.93 9.96 13.16
N VAL A 79 12.94 11.29 12.95
CA VAL A 79 12.83 11.88 11.61
C VAL A 79 14.22 12.13 11.06
N VAL A 80 14.52 11.57 9.90
CA VAL A 80 15.71 11.88 9.10
C VAL A 80 15.38 13.04 8.19
N THR A 81 16.17 14.11 8.25
CA THR A 81 15.96 15.36 7.50
C THR A 81 16.90 15.54 6.33
N ALA A 82 18.09 14.92 6.36
CA ALA A 82 19.05 15.00 5.26
C ALA A 82 19.97 13.77 5.18
N ILE A 83 20.55 13.54 3.99
CA ILE A 83 21.56 12.53 3.73
C ILE A 83 22.81 13.22 3.14
N ASP A 84 23.92 13.16 3.86
CA ASP A 84 25.24 13.56 3.35
C ASP A 84 25.93 12.32 2.75
N ARG A 85 25.82 12.15 1.44
CA ARG A 85 26.38 11.03 0.69
C ARG A 85 27.92 10.99 0.76
N ALA A 86 28.56 12.17 0.73
CA ALA A 86 30.03 12.26 0.75
C ALA A 86 30.60 11.85 2.12
N ALA A 87 29.95 12.25 3.20
CA ALA A 87 30.33 11.87 4.56
C ALA A 87 29.77 10.50 4.98
N LYS A 88 28.86 9.90 4.21
CA LYS A 88 28.07 8.72 4.56
C LYS A 88 27.37 8.89 5.92
N GLN A 89 26.60 9.94 6.06
CA GLN A 89 25.87 10.30 7.27
C GLN A 89 24.44 10.71 6.94
N VAL A 90 23.55 10.45 7.88
CA VAL A 90 22.21 11.04 7.89
C VAL A 90 22.10 12.05 9.02
N GLU A 91 21.32 13.09 8.81
CA GLU A 91 21.01 14.09 9.83
C GLU A 91 19.57 13.90 10.31
N LEU A 92 19.39 13.88 11.63
CA LEU A 92 18.09 13.78 12.26
C LEU A 92 17.51 15.15 12.55
N GLU A 93 16.20 15.22 12.74
CA GLU A 93 15.58 16.39 13.36
C GLU A 93 16.26 16.67 14.70
N GLY A 94 16.69 17.92 14.91
CA GLY A 94 17.51 18.30 16.07
C GLY A 94 19.02 18.25 15.87
N GLY A 95 19.51 17.83 14.67
CA GLY A 95 20.91 17.99 14.25
C GLY A 95 21.85 16.85 14.66
N GLU A 96 21.34 15.77 15.29
CA GLU A 96 22.15 14.55 15.51
C GLU A 96 22.53 13.95 14.15
N ARG A 97 23.78 13.47 14.02
CA ARG A 97 24.27 12.80 12.82
C ARG A 97 24.63 11.36 13.12
N ILE A 98 24.21 10.46 12.21
CA ILE A 98 24.43 9.03 12.29
C ILE A 98 25.17 8.58 11.02
N GLY A 99 26.29 7.87 11.21
CA GLY A 99 27.07 7.31 10.11
C GLY A 99 26.49 5.99 9.61
N TYR A 100 26.80 5.62 8.34
CA TYR A 100 26.44 4.33 7.77
C TYR A 100 27.53 3.74 6.87
N GLY A 101 27.63 2.42 6.85
CA GLY A 101 28.38 1.71 5.83
C GLY A 101 27.58 1.61 4.53
N THR A 102 26.36 1.03 4.60
CA THR A 102 25.34 0.97 3.56
C THR A 102 24.05 1.56 4.06
N LEU A 103 23.24 2.15 3.16
CA LEU A 103 21.97 2.79 3.49
C LEU A 103 20.82 2.23 2.65
N LEU A 104 19.69 1.91 3.28
CA LEU A 104 18.44 1.56 2.62
C LEU A 104 17.39 2.64 2.83
N LEU A 105 16.81 3.15 1.76
CA LEU A 105 15.64 4.01 1.77
C LEU A 105 14.38 3.15 1.65
N GLY A 106 13.60 3.07 2.71
CA GLY A 106 12.31 2.40 2.79
C GLY A 106 11.24 3.32 3.36
N THR A 107 11.23 4.60 2.95
CA THR A 107 10.40 5.69 3.52
C THR A 107 8.91 5.53 3.22
N GLY A 108 8.55 4.65 2.28
CA GLY A 108 7.16 4.33 1.95
C GLY A 108 6.39 5.53 1.40
N SER A 109 5.08 5.53 1.67
CA SER A 109 4.15 6.56 1.17
C SER A 109 3.41 7.22 2.32
N GLU A 110 2.93 8.43 2.09
CA GLU A 110 2.04 9.18 2.99
C GLU A 110 0.65 9.33 2.39
N PRO A 111 -0.40 9.44 3.21
CA PRO A 111 -1.76 9.60 2.71
C PRO A 111 -1.93 10.96 2.04
N ARG A 112 -2.67 10.96 0.93
CA ARG A 112 -3.15 12.22 0.34
C ARG A 112 -4.09 12.89 1.31
N ARG A 113 -3.87 14.20 1.52
CA ARG A 113 -4.66 14.98 2.45
C ARG A 113 -5.79 15.69 1.71
N LEU A 114 -6.91 15.80 2.41
CA LEU A 114 -7.99 16.75 2.07
C LEU A 114 -7.80 17.99 2.93
N GLU A 115 -7.92 19.16 2.33
CA GLU A 115 -7.76 20.43 3.04
C GLU A 115 -8.94 20.70 3.98
N GLY A 116 -8.67 21.42 5.06
CA GLY A 116 -9.69 21.85 6.01
C GLY A 116 -9.18 21.93 7.46
N PRO A 117 -10.08 22.19 8.42
CA PRO A 117 -9.74 22.23 9.83
C PRO A 117 -9.18 20.89 10.33
N GLU A 118 -8.21 20.96 11.24
CA GLU A 118 -7.75 19.77 11.98
C GLU A 118 -8.79 19.41 13.06
N ASP A 119 -9.17 18.13 13.11
CA ASP A 119 -10.06 17.58 14.12
C ASP A 119 -9.69 16.12 14.32
N GLU A 120 -9.66 15.62 15.56
CA GLU A 120 -9.31 14.24 15.89
C GLU A 120 -10.27 13.20 15.29
N ARG A 121 -11.48 13.63 14.93
CA ARG A 121 -12.50 12.79 14.29
C ARG A 121 -12.33 12.70 12.75
N VAL A 122 -11.35 13.45 12.18
CA VAL A 122 -11.02 13.42 10.75
C VAL A 122 -9.69 12.69 10.57
N ILE A 123 -9.74 11.49 10.02
CA ILE A 123 -8.61 10.55 9.98
C ILE A 123 -8.15 10.35 8.54
N HIS A 124 -6.93 10.79 8.22
CA HIS A 124 -6.24 10.44 6.97
C HIS A 124 -5.57 9.07 7.16
N PHE A 125 -6.32 8.01 6.88
CA PHE A 125 -6.01 6.66 7.33
C PHE A 125 -4.76 6.05 6.68
N ARG A 126 -3.74 5.76 7.47
CA ARG A 126 -2.49 5.13 7.01
C ARG A 126 -1.77 4.31 8.08
N SER A 127 -1.72 4.77 9.33
CA SER A 127 -0.87 4.24 10.41
C SER A 127 -1.65 3.37 11.40
N PHE A 128 -0.92 2.68 12.27
CA PHE A 128 -1.52 1.95 13.37
C PHE A 128 -2.12 2.91 14.42
N ALA A 129 -1.53 4.09 14.58
CA ALA A 129 -2.13 5.15 15.40
C ALA A 129 -3.50 5.60 14.86
N ASP A 130 -3.65 5.74 13.53
CA ASP A 130 -4.93 6.06 12.89
C ASP A 130 -5.98 4.98 13.15
N TYR A 131 -5.58 3.71 13.10
CA TYR A 131 -6.47 2.60 13.46
C TYR A 131 -6.94 2.71 14.92
N ARG A 132 -6.02 2.94 15.86
CA ARG A 132 -6.38 3.07 17.29
C ARG A 132 -7.32 4.25 17.53
N THR A 133 -7.05 5.39 16.89
CA THR A 133 -7.92 6.57 16.95
C THR A 133 -9.30 6.24 16.40
N LEU A 134 -9.39 5.65 15.21
CA LEU A 134 -10.65 5.25 14.59
C LEU A 134 -11.42 4.24 15.46
N ARG A 135 -10.70 3.26 16.02
CA ARG A 135 -11.30 2.25 16.88
C ARG A 135 -11.83 2.82 18.19
N HIS A 136 -11.15 3.83 18.74
CA HIS A 136 -11.58 4.55 19.94
C HIS A 136 -12.84 5.40 19.71
N LEU A 137 -12.91 6.07 18.57
CA LEU A 137 -14.04 6.92 18.20
C LEU A 137 -15.29 6.14 17.82
N LEU A 138 -15.11 4.90 17.32
CA LEU A 138 -16.21 4.08 16.83
C LEU A 138 -17.05 3.54 17.99
N THR A 139 -18.33 3.87 17.98
CA THR A 139 -19.37 3.29 18.84
C THR A 139 -20.49 2.71 17.98
N ASP A 140 -21.34 1.85 18.57
CA ASP A 140 -22.49 1.29 17.86
C ASP A 140 -23.44 2.42 17.41
N GLY A 141 -23.80 2.41 16.13
CA GLY A 141 -24.62 3.43 15.51
C GLY A 141 -23.89 4.72 15.13
N SER A 142 -22.55 4.82 15.30
CA SER A 142 -21.79 5.98 14.82
C SER A 142 -21.99 6.21 13.31
N ARG A 143 -22.14 7.48 12.91
CA ARG A 143 -22.22 7.89 11.51
C ARG A 143 -20.82 8.16 10.98
N ALA A 144 -20.35 7.36 10.03
CA ALA A 144 -19.03 7.48 9.44
C ALA A 144 -19.11 7.89 7.97
N VAL A 145 -18.46 9.01 7.63
CA VAL A 145 -18.26 9.40 6.23
C VAL A 145 -16.90 8.89 5.78
N VAL A 146 -16.87 8.03 4.77
CA VAL A 146 -15.63 7.51 4.18
C VAL A 146 -15.44 8.13 2.79
N VAL A 147 -14.27 8.74 2.56
CA VAL A 147 -13.93 9.39 1.29
C VAL A 147 -12.91 8.53 0.54
N GLY A 148 -13.29 8.06 -0.65
CA GLY A 148 -12.47 7.23 -1.53
C GLY A 148 -13.01 5.81 -1.70
N GLY A 149 -13.27 5.43 -2.95
CA GLY A 149 -13.88 4.13 -3.32
C GLY A 149 -12.86 3.06 -3.73
N ARG A 150 -11.55 3.32 -3.58
CA ARG A 150 -10.51 2.33 -3.88
C ARG A 150 -10.10 1.57 -2.61
N TYR A 151 -9.05 0.78 -2.68
CA TYR A 151 -8.58 -0.15 -1.63
C TYR A 151 -8.88 0.27 -0.18
N ILE A 152 -8.16 1.27 0.35
CA ILE A 152 -8.25 1.66 1.77
C ILE A 152 -9.67 2.14 2.12
N GLY A 153 -10.24 3.04 1.33
CA GLY A 153 -11.57 3.58 1.61
C GLY A 153 -12.65 2.50 1.55
N ALA A 154 -12.64 1.65 0.53
CA ALA A 154 -13.59 0.54 0.42
C ALA A 154 -13.43 -0.49 1.55
N GLU A 155 -12.19 -0.88 1.89
CA GLU A 155 -11.91 -1.81 3.00
C GLU A 155 -12.35 -1.25 4.35
N ILE A 156 -12.10 0.04 4.62
CA ILE A 156 -12.54 0.70 5.85
C ILE A 156 -14.07 0.85 5.88
N ALA A 157 -14.72 1.24 4.78
CA ALA A 157 -16.17 1.32 4.72
C ALA A 157 -16.83 -0.04 5.03
N ALA A 158 -16.28 -1.13 4.48
CA ALA A 158 -16.72 -2.48 4.78
C ALA A 158 -16.50 -2.84 6.25
N SER A 159 -15.32 -2.53 6.79
CA SER A 159 -14.98 -2.85 8.17
C SER A 159 -15.84 -2.07 9.17
N LEU A 160 -16.08 -0.80 8.95
CA LEU A 160 -16.91 0.03 9.81
C LEU A 160 -18.38 -0.44 9.80
N SER A 161 -18.95 -0.77 8.63
CA SER A 161 -20.31 -1.28 8.53
C SER A 161 -20.49 -2.62 9.25
N LEU A 162 -19.50 -3.52 9.17
CA LEU A 162 -19.50 -4.78 9.92
C LEU A 162 -19.37 -4.59 11.44
N ASN A 163 -18.88 -3.42 11.88
CA ASN A 163 -18.76 -3.07 13.29
C ASN A 163 -19.83 -2.10 13.79
N GLY A 164 -20.99 -2.05 13.11
CA GLY A 164 -22.20 -1.36 13.58
C GLY A 164 -22.30 0.12 13.21
N ALA A 165 -21.37 0.67 12.42
CA ALA A 165 -21.49 2.05 11.95
C ALA A 165 -22.48 2.21 10.80
N HIS A 166 -23.15 3.37 10.76
CA HIS A 166 -23.85 3.85 9.57
C HIS A 166 -22.84 4.54 8.66
N VAL A 167 -22.50 3.89 7.55
CA VAL A 167 -21.42 4.35 6.65
C VAL A 167 -22.00 5.01 5.41
N THR A 168 -21.51 6.23 5.10
CA THR A 168 -21.70 6.90 3.81
C THR A 168 -20.36 6.90 3.09
N LEU A 169 -20.27 6.27 1.89
CA LEU A 169 -19.06 6.17 1.07
C LEU A 169 -19.14 7.11 -0.13
N VAL A 170 -18.24 8.09 -0.16
CA VAL A 170 -18.13 9.10 -1.24
C VAL A 170 -17.01 8.70 -2.20
N PHE A 171 -17.30 8.62 -3.50
CA PHE A 171 -16.29 8.26 -4.51
C PHE A 171 -16.63 8.82 -5.89
N PRO A 172 -15.59 9.06 -6.77
CA PRO A 172 -15.77 9.76 -8.04
C PRO A 172 -16.36 8.92 -9.18
N ASP A 173 -16.27 7.59 -9.10
CA ASP A 173 -16.77 6.71 -10.15
C ASP A 173 -18.30 6.63 -10.11
N ASP A 174 -18.97 6.37 -11.22
CA ASP A 174 -20.43 6.18 -11.30
C ASP A 174 -20.87 4.87 -10.61
N VAL A 175 -19.99 3.87 -10.63
CA VAL A 175 -20.18 2.56 -9.97
C VAL A 175 -18.92 2.23 -9.17
N LEU A 176 -19.11 1.77 -7.93
CA LEU A 176 -17.97 1.42 -7.07
C LEU A 176 -17.13 0.29 -7.70
N GLY A 177 -15.83 0.55 -7.87
CA GLY A 177 -14.91 -0.37 -8.52
C GLY A 177 -14.82 -0.25 -10.05
N ALA A 178 -15.58 0.65 -10.68
CA ALA A 178 -15.57 0.84 -12.14
C ALA A 178 -14.20 1.28 -12.68
N SER A 179 -13.34 1.88 -11.87
CA SER A 179 -11.96 2.24 -12.23
C SER A 179 -10.98 1.07 -12.23
N GLN A 180 -11.44 -0.16 -11.91
CA GLN A 180 -10.59 -1.34 -11.83
C GLN A 180 -11.22 -2.59 -12.47
N PHE A 181 -12.54 -2.74 -12.38
CA PHE A 181 -13.27 -3.95 -12.74
C PHE A 181 -14.12 -3.74 -14.00
N PRO A 182 -14.38 -4.81 -14.77
CA PRO A 182 -15.40 -4.77 -15.81
C PRO A 182 -16.78 -4.49 -15.20
N PRO A 183 -17.73 -3.97 -15.98
CA PRO A 183 -19.05 -3.58 -15.47
C PRO A 183 -19.79 -4.67 -14.69
N SER A 184 -19.64 -5.93 -15.10
CA SER A 184 -20.22 -7.10 -14.45
C SER A 184 -19.73 -7.27 -13.01
N LEU A 185 -18.42 -7.15 -12.78
CA LEU A 185 -17.79 -7.28 -11.47
C LEU A 185 -17.93 -6.00 -10.64
N ALA A 186 -17.88 -4.82 -11.25
CA ALA A 186 -18.11 -3.55 -10.56
C ALA A 186 -19.52 -3.50 -9.93
N GLN A 187 -20.55 -3.92 -10.66
CA GLN A 187 -21.92 -4.01 -10.13
C GLN A 187 -22.02 -5.02 -8.98
N ARG A 188 -21.35 -6.17 -9.08
CA ARG A 188 -21.30 -7.17 -8.00
C ARG A 188 -20.58 -6.61 -6.79
N TYR A 189 -19.46 -5.93 -7.00
CA TYR A 189 -18.67 -5.30 -5.94
C TYR A 189 -19.49 -4.24 -5.22
N GLN A 190 -20.12 -3.31 -5.94
CA GLN A 190 -21.00 -2.29 -5.38
C GLN A 190 -22.16 -2.90 -4.58
N LYS A 191 -22.76 -3.97 -5.09
CA LYS A 191 -23.86 -4.67 -4.42
C LYS A 191 -23.46 -5.22 -3.05
N LEU A 192 -22.21 -5.63 -2.84
CA LEU A 192 -21.73 -6.06 -1.52
C LEU A 192 -21.91 -4.96 -0.47
N PHE A 193 -21.61 -3.71 -0.83
CA PHE A 193 -21.74 -2.58 0.10
C PHE A 193 -23.19 -2.23 0.37
N THR A 194 -24.03 -2.16 -0.65
CA THR A 194 -25.45 -1.85 -0.47
C THR A 194 -26.19 -2.94 0.29
N ASP A 195 -25.85 -4.21 0.08
CA ASP A 195 -26.42 -5.34 0.83
C ASP A 195 -26.05 -5.29 2.34
N HIS A 196 -24.94 -4.63 2.69
CA HIS A 196 -24.51 -4.41 4.08
C HIS A 196 -24.86 -3.02 4.61
N GLY A 197 -25.77 -2.32 3.95
CA GLY A 197 -26.35 -1.06 4.43
C GLY A 197 -25.43 0.16 4.28
N VAL A 198 -24.38 0.08 3.49
CA VAL A 198 -23.54 1.26 3.17
C VAL A 198 -24.30 2.16 2.20
N GLU A 199 -24.45 3.42 2.57
CA GLU A 199 -24.94 4.48 1.68
C GLU A 199 -23.83 4.87 0.71
N LEU A 200 -24.11 4.84 -0.60
CA LEU A 200 -23.15 5.17 -1.64
C LEU A 200 -23.48 6.54 -2.24
N LEU A 201 -22.46 7.39 -2.35
CA LEU A 201 -22.52 8.66 -3.07
C LEU A 201 -21.57 8.61 -4.28
N PRO A 202 -22.00 7.99 -5.38
CA PRO A 202 -21.20 7.86 -6.61
C PRO A 202 -21.11 9.18 -7.38
N GLY A 203 -20.09 9.31 -8.23
CA GLY A 203 -19.88 10.47 -9.07
C GLY A 203 -19.58 11.75 -8.30
N ARG A 204 -19.06 11.64 -7.08
CA ARG A 204 -18.80 12.79 -6.19
C ARG A 204 -17.35 12.81 -5.72
N ARG A 205 -16.80 14.01 -5.62
CA ARG A 205 -15.47 14.26 -5.04
C ARG A 205 -15.62 15.12 -3.79
N ALA A 206 -14.97 14.70 -2.72
CA ALA A 206 -14.83 15.58 -1.57
C ALA A 206 -13.78 16.64 -1.89
N GLU A 207 -14.09 17.91 -1.61
CA GLU A 207 -13.21 19.05 -1.86
C GLU A 207 -12.59 19.61 -0.58
N GLN A 208 -13.36 19.60 0.51
CA GLN A 208 -12.91 20.23 1.76
C GLN A 208 -13.51 19.55 2.98
N ILE A 209 -12.71 19.44 4.05
CA ILE A 209 -13.17 19.03 5.38
C ILE A 209 -13.98 20.18 5.98
N THR A 210 -15.08 19.84 6.67
CA THR A 210 -15.90 20.77 7.43
C THR A 210 -16.04 20.29 8.87
N VAL A 211 -16.01 21.22 9.80
CA VAL A 211 -16.27 20.99 11.22
C VAL A 211 -17.39 21.96 11.63
N GLN A 212 -18.52 21.42 12.05
CA GLN A 212 -19.69 22.20 12.47
C GLN A 212 -19.81 22.08 13.99
N ASP A 213 -19.24 23.05 14.70
CA ASP A 213 -19.24 23.13 16.17
C ASP A 213 -19.00 21.75 16.84
N ASP A 214 -19.39 21.54 18.08
CA ASP A 214 -19.14 20.28 18.83
C ASP A 214 -19.95 19.07 18.32
N ALA A 215 -20.77 19.20 17.27
CA ALA A 215 -21.71 18.14 16.87
C ALA A 215 -21.21 17.25 15.73
N ASP A 216 -20.85 17.81 14.56
CA ASP A 216 -20.60 17.04 13.34
C ASP A 216 -19.26 17.42 12.68
N VAL A 217 -18.55 16.40 12.16
CA VAL A 217 -17.50 16.55 11.17
C VAL A 217 -17.98 16.07 9.81
N GLY A 218 -17.45 16.59 8.72
CA GLY A 218 -17.93 16.21 7.40
C GLY A 218 -17.03 16.69 6.27
N VAL A 219 -17.56 16.57 5.06
CA VAL A 219 -16.91 17.06 3.85
C VAL A 219 -17.90 17.83 2.98
N THR A 220 -17.41 18.85 2.30
CA THR A 220 -18.12 19.46 1.17
C THR A 220 -17.75 18.75 -0.11
N LEU A 221 -18.75 18.46 -0.94
CA LEU A 221 -18.58 17.79 -2.23
C LEU A 221 -18.47 18.80 -3.38
N ASP A 222 -18.05 18.33 -4.54
CA ASP A 222 -17.85 19.10 -5.77
C ASP A 222 -19.13 19.75 -6.35
N ASP A 223 -20.30 19.37 -5.88
CA ASP A 223 -21.57 20.03 -6.20
C ASP A 223 -22.05 21.01 -5.11
N GLY A 224 -21.23 21.25 -4.09
CA GLY A 224 -21.57 22.10 -2.95
C GLY A 224 -22.40 21.41 -1.86
N THR A 225 -22.74 20.13 -2.01
CA THR A 225 -23.44 19.36 -0.98
C THR A 225 -22.50 19.08 0.19
N ALA A 226 -23.01 19.21 1.42
CA ALA A 226 -22.29 18.83 2.63
C ALA A 226 -22.76 17.44 3.11
N VAL A 227 -21.81 16.58 3.46
CA VAL A 227 -22.05 15.26 4.05
C VAL A 227 -21.37 15.21 5.40
N GLY A 228 -22.11 14.98 6.47
CA GLY A 228 -21.62 15.01 7.86
C GLY A 228 -21.86 13.73 8.61
N GLY A 229 -21.08 13.52 9.65
CA GLY A 229 -21.17 12.38 10.54
C GLY A 229 -20.41 12.63 11.84
N ASP A 230 -20.26 11.59 12.62
CA ASP A 230 -19.51 11.62 13.88
C ASP A 230 -18.00 11.43 13.61
N ILE A 231 -17.66 10.76 12.49
CA ILE A 231 -16.28 10.44 12.08
C ILE A 231 -16.15 10.63 10.56
N VAL A 232 -15.01 11.16 10.12
CA VAL A 232 -14.62 11.21 8.70
C VAL A 232 -13.34 10.42 8.50
N VAL A 233 -13.33 9.48 7.55
CA VAL A 233 -12.13 8.73 7.18
C VAL A 233 -11.74 9.04 5.74
N ILE A 234 -10.53 9.56 5.54
CA ILE A 234 -10.00 9.94 4.24
C ILE A 234 -9.12 8.82 3.69
N GLY A 235 -9.56 8.20 2.59
CA GLY A 235 -8.88 7.11 1.88
C GLY A 235 -8.58 7.46 0.42
N LEU A 236 -8.02 8.64 0.16
CA LEU A 236 -7.76 9.19 -1.19
C LEU A 236 -6.51 8.62 -1.90
N GLY A 237 -5.92 7.55 -1.36
CA GLY A 237 -4.67 6.99 -1.82
C GLY A 237 -3.47 7.62 -1.12
N ALA A 238 -2.27 7.29 -1.61
CA ALA A 238 -1.03 7.71 -0.99
C ALA A 238 -0.06 8.29 -2.04
N GLU A 239 0.97 8.98 -1.57
CA GLU A 239 2.05 9.52 -2.39
C GLU A 239 3.39 9.03 -1.85
N PRO A 240 4.34 8.64 -2.70
CA PRO A 240 5.64 8.17 -2.25
C PRO A 240 6.45 9.31 -1.62
N ARG A 241 7.11 9.03 -0.50
CA ARG A 241 7.98 10.00 0.19
C ARG A 241 9.34 10.10 -0.48
N LEU A 242 9.47 10.97 -1.47
CA LEU A 242 10.66 11.11 -2.32
C LEU A 242 11.58 12.27 -1.94
N ASP A 243 11.17 13.15 -1.03
CA ASP A 243 11.89 14.39 -0.74
C ASP A 243 13.31 14.16 -0.23
N LEU A 244 13.49 13.18 0.65
CA LEU A 244 14.81 12.84 1.18
C LEU A 244 15.76 12.39 0.07
N ALA A 245 15.28 11.57 -0.88
CA ALA A 245 16.06 11.11 -2.02
C ALA A 245 16.39 12.25 -2.99
N ARG A 246 15.42 13.14 -3.27
CA ARG A 246 15.61 14.35 -4.10
C ARG A 246 16.63 15.29 -3.50
N GLN A 247 16.51 15.59 -2.21
CA GLN A 247 17.45 16.48 -1.49
C GLN A 247 18.85 15.91 -1.44
N ALA A 248 18.99 14.58 -1.35
CA ALA A 248 20.27 13.89 -1.42
C ALA A 248 20.88 13.88 -2.83
N GLY A 249 20.16 14.35 -3.86
CA GLY A 249 20.63 14.33 -5.26
C GLY A 249 20.70 12.93 -5.85
N LEU A 250 19.84 12.01 -5.39
CA LEU A 250 19.62 10.73 -6.05
C LEU A 250 18.76 10.92 -7.30
N GLU A 251 18.85 9.99 -8.24
CA GLU A 251 18.00 10.01 -9.43
C GLU A 251 16.55 9.65 -9.03
N VAL A 252 15.60 10.54 -9.37
CA VAL A 252 14.18 10.40 -9.04
C VAL A 252 13.34 10.79 -10.25
N SER A 253 12.38 9.93 -10.62
CA SER A 253 11.32 10.22 -11.59
C SER A 253 9.94 10.07 -10.94
N GLU A 254 9.15 9.06 -11.26
CA GLU A 254 7.91 8.70 -10.53
C GLU A 254 8.22 8.06 -9.16
N GLY A 255 9.43 7.53 -9.00
CA GLY A 255 10.02 6.97 -7.80
C GLY A 255 11.50 7.23 -7.76
N VAL A 256 12.17 6.75 -6.72
CA VAL A 256 13.65 6.66 -6.69
C VAL A 256 14.06 5.63 -7.72
N VAL A 257 14.85 6.07 -8.74
CA VAL A 257 15.28 5.19 -9.82
C VAL A 257 16.34 4.21 -9.28
N VAL A 258 16.07 2.91 -9.45
CA VAL A 258 16.98 1.85 -9.05
C VAL A 258 17.32 0.92 -10.21
N ASP A 259 18.46 0.23 -10.09
CA ASP A 259 18.85 -0.86 -10.98
C ASP A 259 18.16 -2.19 -10.61
N GLU A 260 18.49 -3.27 -11.31
CA GLU A 260 17.97 -4.62 -11.04
C GLU A 260 18.40 -5.20 -9.70
N HIS A 261 19.37 -4.59 -9.00
CA HIS A 261 19.81 -4.95 -7.65
C HIS A 261 19.25 -4.00 -6.58
N LEU A 262 18.26 -3.17 -6.94
CA LEU A 262 17.63 -2.16 -6.09
C LEU A 262 18.60 -1.08 -5.59
N ARG A 263 19.74 -0.89 -6.30
CA ARG A 263 20.73 0.13 -5.99
C ARG A 263 20.36 1.43 -6.68
N THR A 264 20.47 2.53 -5.96
CA THR A 264 20.22 3.89 -6.49
C THR A 264 21.41 4.37 -7.33
N SER A 265 21.36 5.62 -7.78
CA SER A 265 22.51 6.28 -8.44
C SER A 265 23.74 6.46 -7.53
N ASP A 266 23.63 6.12 -6.24
CA ASP A 266 24.76 6.05 -5.29
C ASP A 266 25.05 4.59 -4.93
N PRO A 267 26.29 4.08 -5.11
CA PRO A 267 26.61 2.67 -4.90
C PRO A 267 26.53 2.21 -3.44
N ALA A 268 26.42 3.12 -2.48
CA ALA A 268 26.25 2.81 -1.06
C ALA A 268 24.80 2.93 -0.58
N ILE A 269 23.87 3.29 -1.49
CA ILE A 269 22.46 3.54 -1.15
C ILE A 269 21.55 2.66 -1.99
N TRP A 270 20.71 1.89 -1.35
CA TRP A 270 19.60 1.12 -1.91
C TRP A 270 18.26 1.78 -1.62
N ALA A 271 17.25 1.44 -2.39
CA ALA A 271 15.86 1.82 -2.08
C ALA A 271 14.93 0.64 -2.36
N ALA A 272 13.81 0.56 -1.63
CA ALA A 272 12.83 -0.53 -1.79
C ALA A 272 11.41 -0.10 -1.41
N GLY A 273 10.42 -0.87 -1.84
CA GLY A 273 9.00 -0.65 -1.56
C GLY A 273 8.37 0.45 -2.39
N ASP A 274 7.34 1.08 -1.84
CA ASP A 274 6.46 2.05 -2.53
C ASP A 274 7.19 3.20 -3.24
N ILE A 275 8.42 3.50 -2.81
CA ILE A 275 9.19 4.65 -3.29
C ILE A 275 10.02 4.37 -4.55
N ILE A 276 10.19 3.13 -4.97
CA ILE A 276 11.10 2.80 -6.07
C ILE A 276 10.42 2.75 -7.43
N GLU A 277 11.16 3.20 -8.44
CA GLU A 277 10.92 2.90 -9.84
C GLU A 277 12.01 1.93 -10.30
N TYR A 278 11.62 0.70 -10.61
CA TYR A 278 12.52 -0.42 -10.85
C TYR A 278 12.22 -1.14 -12.18
N PRO A 279 13.19 -1.86 -12.76
CA PRO A 279 13.00 -2.63 -13.99
C PRO A 279 12.37 -4.00 -13.68
N ASP A 280 11.02 -4.06 -13.68
CA ASP A 280 10.31 -5.35 -13.55
C ASP A 280 10.49 -6.19 -14.82
N ALA A 281 10.75 -7.50 -14.65
CA ALA A 281 11.04 -8.41 -15.75
C ALA A 281 9.84 -8.62 -16.70
N ILE A 282 8.61 -8.49 -16.20
CA ILE A 282 7.37 -8.72 -16.94
C ILE A 282 6.71 -7.41 -17.36
N LEU A 283 6.63 -6.45 -16.43
CA LEU A 283 5.90 -5.21 -16.61
C LEU A 283 6.75 -4.07 -17.19
N GLY A 284 8.09 -4.27 -17.26
CA GLY A 284 9.02 -3.21 -17.62
C GLY A 284 9.27 -2.23 -16.47
N ARG A 285 9.79 -1.04 -16.76
CA ARG A 285 10.07 -0.06 -15.71
C ARG A 285 8.76 0.45 -15.10
N THR A 286 8.62 0.30 -13.79
CA THR A 286 7.36 0.57 -13.09
C THR A 286 7.59 0.94 -11.63
N ARG A 287 6.55 1.53 -11.00
CA ARG A 287 6.45 1.79 -9.56
C ARG A 287 5.17 1.14 -9.02
N ILE A 288 5.29 0.35 -7.99
CA ILE A 288 4.16 -0.40 -7.40
C ILE A 288 4.07 -0.12 -5.91
N GLU A 289 2.89 0.23 -5.43
CA GLU A 289 2.56 0.39 -4.02
C GLU A 289 1.75 -0.81 -3.55
N HIS A 290 2.40 -1.81 -2.97
CA HIS A 290 1.72 -2.96 -2.38
C HIS A 290 2.60 -3.71 -1.39
N VAL A 291 1.98 -4.37 -0.40
CA VAL A 291 2.70 -5.10 0.66
C VAL A 291 3.59 -6.22 0.11
N ASP A 292 3.16 -6.92 -0.94
CA ASP A 292 3.94 -7.98 -1.58
C ASP A 292 5.25 -7.40 -2.17
N HIS A 293 5.13 -6.28 -2.90
CA HIS A 293 6.29 -5.55 -3.41
C HIS A 293 7.22 -5.05 -2.28
N ALA A 294 6.65 -4.50 -1.21
CA ALA A 294 7.43 -4.00 -0.09
C ALA A 294 8.24 -5.12 0.60
N ARG A 295 7.65 -6.31 0.76
CA ARG A 295 8.30 -7.48 1.33
C ARG A 295 9.43 -8.00 0.45
N GLU A 296 9.10 -8.33 -0.78
CA GLU A 296 10.05 -8.97 -1.70
C GLU A 296 11.20 -8.03 -2.09
N SER A 297 10.92 -6.74 -2.33
CA SER A 297 11.96 -5.74 -2.60
C SER A 297 12.79 -5.42 -1.35
N GLY A 298 12.17 -5.38 -0.16
CA GLY A 298 12.88 -5.23 1.11
C GLY A 298 13.88 -6.38 1.34
N ALA A 299 13.42 -7.61 1.20
CA ALA A 299 14.27 -8.80 1.31
C ALA A 299 15.40 -8.81 0.24
N ALA A 300 15.07 -8.44 -1.01
CA ALA A 300 16.06 -8.36 -2.08
C ALA A 300 17.11 -7.28 -1.81
N ALA A 301 16.70 -6.10 -1.34
CA ALA A 301 17.63 -5.04 -0.95
C ALA A 301 18.54 -5.46 0.21
N GLY A 302 17.98 -6.13 1.23
CA GLY A 302 18.76 -6.69 2.34
C GLY A 302 19.83 -7.69 1.88
N ARG A 303 19.44 -8.61 0.97
CA ARG A 303 20.40 -9.54 0.33
C ARG A 303 21.50 -8.81 -0.44
N ALA A 304 21.12 -7.83 -1.26
CA ALA A 304 22.06 -7.04 -2.05
C ALA A 304 23.03 -6.23 -1.16
N MET A 305 22.56 -5.65 -0.06
CA MET A 305 23.39 -4.97 0.93
C MET A 305 24.35 -5.93 1.67
N ALA A 306 23.99 -7.21 1.80
CA ALA A 306 24.88 -8.27 2.31
C ALA A 306 25.86 -8.80 1.25
N GLY A 307 25.82 -8.28 0.02
CA GLY A 307 26.73 -8.65 -1.06
C GLY A 307 26.22 -9.71 -2.03
N ALA A 308 24.93 -10.04 -2.00
CA ALA A 308 24.33 -10.92 -3.02
C ALA A 308 24.24 -10.20 -4.39
N GLU A 309 24.50 -10.97 -5.46
CA GLU A 309 24.50 -10.46 -6.84
C GLU A 309 23.23 -10.84 -7.62
N ALA A 310 22.25 -11.52 -6.96
CA ALA A 310 21.01 -11.91 -7.62
C ALA A 310 20.14 -10.67 -7.88
N PRO A 311 19.59 -10.50 -9.10
CA PRO A 311 18.67 -9.41 -9.40
C PRO A 311 17.33 -9.59 -8.69
N TYR A 312 16.62 -8.49 -8.52
CA TYR A 312 15.20 -8.50 -8.11
C TYR A 312 14.34 -8.80 -9.34
N ASP A 313 13.78 -9.99 -9.39
CA ASP A 313 13.01 -10.53 -10.52
C ASP A 313 11.54 -10.81 -10.19
N HIS A 314 11.09 -10.42 -8.98
CA HIS A 314 9.72 -10.65 -8.54
C HIS A 314 8.76 -9.60 -9.11
N THR A 315 7.79 -10.05 -9.90
CA THR A 315 6.63 -9.23 -10.30
C THR A 315 5.55 -9.32 -9.23
N PRO A 316 5.21 -8.22 -8.55
CA PRO A 316 4.26 -8.24 -7.45
C PRO A 316 2.84 -8.55 -7.87
N TYR A 317 2.07 -9.12 -6.93
CA TYR A 317 0.62 -9.15 -7.00
C TYR A 317 0.03 -8.18 -5.98
N PHE A 318 -1.23 -7.84 -6.16
CA PHE A 318 -1.99 -7.10 -5.17
C PHE A 318 -3.34 -7.78 -4.92
N TYR A 319 -3.92 -7.51 -3.76
CA TYR A 319 -5.17 -8.12 -3.36
C TYR A 319 -6.01 -7.15 -2.52
N SER A 320 -7.30 -7.41 -2.50
CA SER A 320 -8.21 -6.83 -1.52
C SER A 320 -9.24 -7.87 -1.08
N MET A 321 -9.87 -7.60 0.05
CA MET A 321 -10.95 -8.43 0.59
C MET A 321 -11.96 -7.53 1.30
N VAL A 322 -13.23 -7.62 0.90
CA VAL A 322 -14.37 -6.97 1.54
C VAL A 322 -15.50 -7.96 1.68
N TYR A 323 -16.17 -8.00 2.83
CA TYR A 323 -17.32 -8.89 3.10
C TYR A 323 -17.06 -10.36 2.73
N GLY A 324 -15.82 -10.84 2.95
CA GLY A 324 -15.42 -12.21 2.60
C GLY A 324 -15.14 -12.45 1.12
N VAL A 325 -15.40 -11.50 0.24
CA VAL A 325 -15.05 -11.58 -1.18
C VAL A 325 -13.62 -11.10 -1.37
N ARG A 326 -12.75 -12.02 -1.79
CA ARG A 326 -11.33 -11.75 -2.09
C ARG A 326 -11.10 -11.69 -3.59
N TRP A 327 -10.23 -10.82 -4.01
CA TRP A 327 -9.66 -10.82 -5.35
C TRP A 327 -8.16 -10.53 -5.30
N GLU A 328 -7.47 -11.06 -6.29
CA GLU A 328 -6.04 -10.85 -6.49
C GLU A 328 -5.79 -10.39 -7.92
N ALA A 329 -4.69 -9.68 -8.14
CA ALA A 329 -4.33 -9.28 -9.49
C ALA A 329 -2.81 -9.17 -9.68
N VAL A 330 -2.38 -9.31 -10.93
CA VAL A 330 -1.01 -9.06 -11.40
C VAL A 330 -1.09 -8.11 -12.58
N GLY A 331 -0.18 -7.13 -12.65
CA GLY A 331 -0.11 -6.16 -13.74
C GLY A 331 -1.17 -5.06 -13.65
N THR A 332 -1.56 -4.51 -14.79
CA THR A 332 -2.40 -3.31 -14.89
C THR A 332 -3.87 -3.65 -14.99
N LEU A 333 -4.69 -3.12 -14.08
CA LEU A 333 -6.15 -3.17 -14.13
C LEU A 333 -6.67 -1.84 -14.69
N ASP A 334 -6.79 -1.74 -15.99
CA ASP A 334 -7.31 -0.55 -16.67
C ASP A 334 -8.57 -0.92 -17.46
N PRO A 335 -9.77 -0.51 -16.98
CA PRO A 335 -11.03 -0.81 -17.67
C PRO A 335 -11.20 -0.12 -19.02
N SER A 336 -10.34 0.83 -19.40
CA SER A 336 -10.32 1.41 -20.74
C SER A 336 -9.76 0.47 -21.81
N LEU A 337 -9.03 -0.56 -21.37
CA LEU A 337 -8.51 -1.61 -22.24
C LEU A 337 -9.61 -2.61 -22.62
N GLU A 338 -9.35 -3.39 -23.68
CA GLU A 338 -10.19 -4.53 -23.97
C GLU A 338 -10.08 -5.57 -22.83
N MET A 339 -11.23 -6.05 -22.36
CA MET A 339 -11.29 -7.03 -21.28
C MET A 339 -11.87 -8.35 -21.77
N LEU A 340 -11.16 -9.45 -21.53
CA LEU A 340 -11.67 -10.80 -21.73
C LEU A 340 -12.07 -11.38 -20.37
N GLU A 341 -13.38 -11.46 -20.13
CA GLU A 341 -13.93 -12.08 -18.92
C GLU A 341 -14.14 -13.59 -19.13
N VAL A 342 -13.66 -14.38 -18.17
CA VAL A 342 -13.85 -15.85 -18.11
C VAL A 342 -14.54 -16.17 -16.79
N HIS A 343 -15.79 -16.64 -16.89
CA HIS A 343 -16.58 -17.04 -15.72
C HIS A 343 -16.44 -18.55 -15.51
N HIS A 344 -15.92 -18.96 -14.36
CA HIS A 344 -15.85 -20.38 -13.98
C HIS A 344 -17.16 -20.86 -13.36
N ASP A 345 -17.84 -19.95 -12.65
CA ASP A 345 -19.18 -20.15 -12.10
C ASP A 345 -19.82 -18.78 -11.77
N THR A 346 -20.88 -18.79 -10.95
CA THR A 346 -21.57 -17.56 -10.56
C THR A 346 -20.76 -16.66 -9.60
N GLN A 347 -19.69 -17.16 -9.02
CA GLN A 347 -18.86 -16.45 -8.02
C GLN A 347 -17.45 -16.16 -8.52
N ARG A 348 -16.82 -17.11 -9.24
CA ARG A 348 -15.42 -17.07 -9.64
C ARG A 348 -15.25 -16.60 -11.06
N SER A 349 -14.31 -15.66 -11.27
CA SER A 349 -14.02 -15.13 -12.60
C SER A 349 -12.56 -14.75 -12.73
N VAL A 350 -12.03 -14.86 -13.95
CA VAL A 350 -10.75 -14.26 -14.36
C VAL A 350 -11.03 -13.18 -15.39
N VAL A 351 -10.33 -12.05 -15.28
CA VAL A 351 -10.38 -10.98 -16.28
C VAL A 351 -8.97 -10.70 -16.77
N TYR A 352 -8.79 -10.80 -18.07
CA TYR A 352 -7.55 -10.40 -18.75
C TYR A 352 -7.74 -9.00 -19.33
N TYR A 353 -6.86 -8.08 -18.99
CA TYR A 353 -6.78 -6.73 -19.54
C TYR A 353 -5.78 -6.75 -20.68
N LEU A 354 -6.23 -6.38 -21.89
CA LEU A 354 -5.50 -6.62 -23.13
C LEU A 354 -5.10 -5.30 -23.77
N ASP A 355 -3.85 -5.20 -24.20
CA ASP A 355 -3.37 -4.07 -24.97
C ASP A 355 -3.90 -4.08 -26.41
N ASP A 356 -3.56 -3.05 -27.20
CA ASP A 356 -3.97 -2.89 -28.61
C ASP A 356 -3.53 -4.03 -29.54
N GLN A 357 -2.59 -4.87 -29.09
CA GLN A 357 -2.13 -6.07 -29.79
C GLN A 357 -2.80 -7.36 -29.29
N GLY A 358 -3.75 -7.23 -28.35
CA GLY A 358 -4.45 -8.35 -27.74
C GLY A 358 -3.62 -9.12 -26.72
N ARG A 359 -2.51 -8.55 -26.22
CA ARG A 359 -1.63 -9.18 -25.22
C ARG A 359 -2.10 -8.82 -23.81
N PRO A 360 -2.12 -9.77 -22.87
CA PRO A 360 -2.42 -9.48 -21.48
C PRO A 360 -1.37 -8.55 -20.86
N VAL A 361 -1.83 -7.46 -20.24
CA VAL A 361 -1.02 -6.52 -19.45
C VAL A 361 -1.45 -6.54 -17.98
N GLY A 362 -2.57 -7.18 -17.70
CA GLY A 362 -3.08 -7.38 -16.36
C GLY A 362 -4.03 -8.56 -16.29
N VAL A 363 -4.07 -9.21 -15.13
CA VAL A 363 -4.96 -10.34 -14.84
C VAL A 363 -5.58 -10.13 -13.46
N LEU A 364 -6.90 -10.11 -13.42
CA LEU A 364 -7.69 -10.09 -12.19
C LEU A 364 -8.26 -11.49 -11.93
N MET A 365 -8.06 -11.99 -10.74
CA MET A 365 -8.52 -13.28 -10.25
C MET A 365 -9.56 -13.05 -9.14
N TRP A 366 -10.83 -13.08 -9.50
CA TRP A 366 -11.95 -12.83 -8.58
C TRP A 366 -12.37 -14.14 -7.92
N GLN A 367 -12.16 -14.24 -6.60
CA GLN A 367 -12.38 -15.43 -5.79
C GLN A 367 -11.67 -16.69 -6.34
N ILE A 368 -10.48 -16.51 -6.91
CA ILE A 368 -9.60 -17.58 -7.35
C ILE A 368 -8.28 -17.44 -6.60
N ASP A 369 -7.92 -18.46 -5.85
CA ASP A 369 -6.69 -18.54 -5.08
C ASP A 369 -5.61 -19.36 -5.79
N GLY A 370 -4.34 -19.07 -5.49
CA GLY A 370 -3.20 -19.87 -5.95
C GLY A 370 -2.82 -19.73 -7.43
N ALA A 371 -3.41 -18.76 -8.15
CA ALA A 371 -3.21 -18.61 -9.59
C ALA A 371 -2.22 -17.48 -9.97
N ARG A 372 -1.50 -16.90 -9.01
CA ARG A 372 -0.59 -15.76 -9.23
C ARG A 372 0.51 -16.05 -10.25
N ASP A 373 1.12 -17.24 -10.17
CA ASP A 373 2.20 -17.62 -11.07
C ASP A 373 1.67 -17.89 -12.49
N ALA A 374 0.47 -18.46 -12.61
CA ALA A 374 -0.20 -18.57 -13.90
C ALA A 374 -0.50 -17.21 -14.51
N ALA A 375 -0.94 -16.23 -13.69
CA ALA A 375 -1.17 -14.86 -14.12
C ALA A 375 0.12 -14.18 -14.60
N ARG A 376 1.24 -14.33 -13.86
CA ARG A 376 2.56 -13.85 -14.28
C ARG A 376 3.00 -14.47 -15.60
N THR A 377 2.86 -15.79 -15.73
CA THR A 377 3.20 -16.52 -16.96
C THR A 377 2.41 -16.04 -18.17
N VAL A 378 1.09 -15.86 -18.02
CA VAL A 378 0.22 -15.36 -19.11
C VAL A 378 0.67 -14.00 -19.62
N ILE A 379 1.05 -13.09 -18.71
CA ILE A 379 1.53 -11.74 -19.08
C ILE A 379 2.92 -11.85 -19.71
N ALA A 380 3.84 -12.63 -19.11
CA ALA A 380 5.22 -12.79 -19.61
C ALA A 380 5.26 -13.41 -21.01
N ASP A 381 4.46 -14.43 -21.25
CA ASP A 381 4.38 -15.15 -22.53
C ASP A 381 3.62 -14.37 -23.60
N ARG A 382 2.95 -13.25 -23.22
CA ARG A 382 2.19 -12.38 -24.13
C ARG A 382 1.18 -13.16 -24.98
N ILE A 383 0.45 -14.10 -24.36
CA ILE A 383 -0.50 -14.97 -25.04
C ILE A 383 -1.62 -14.15 -25.70
N THR A 384 -1.78 -14.25 -27.01
CA THR A 384 -2.84 -13.54 -27.75
C THR A 384 -4.02 -14.42 -28.15
N ASP A 385 -3.83 -15.74 -28.09
CA ASP A 385 -4.89 -16.70 -28.38
C ASP A 385 -5.93 -16.71 -27.25
N ARG A 386 -7.16 -16.32 -27.60
CA ARG A 386 -8.27 -16.18 -26.65
C ARG A 386 -8.71 -17.53 -26.05
N ASP A 387 -8.59 -18.62 -26.79
CA ASP A 387 -8.98 -19.93 -26.30
C ASP A 387 -7.93 -20.48 -25.32
N LEU A 388 -6.65 -20.20 -25.57
CA LEU A 388 -5.59 -20.48 -24.61
C LEU A 388 -5.78 -19.65 -23.33
N LEU A 389 -6.09 -18.35 -23.45
CA LEU A 389 -6.36 -17.50 -22.28
C LEU A 389 -7.51 -18.02 -21.43
N ARG A 390 -8.60 -18.49 -22.06
CA ARG A 390 -9.76 -19.06 -21.34
C ARG A 390 -9.41 -20.31 -20.53
N GLY A 391 -8.38 -21.05 -20.93
CA GLY A 391 -7.92 -22.28 -20.26
C GLY A 391 -6.70 -22.11 -19.36
N SER A 392 -6.09 -20.90 -19.31
CA SER A 392 -4.81 -20.71 -18.61
C SER A 392 -4.94 -20.62 -17.09
N ILE A 393 -6.07 -20.13 -16.59
CA ILE A 393 -6.35 -19.96 -15.16
C ILE A 393 -7.75 -20.51 -14.88
N GLY A 394 -7.83 -21.47 -13.93
CA GLY A 394 -9.09 -22.14 -13.61
C GLY A 394 -9.17 -22.71 -12.21
#